data_35c77c4a48fa9067febe5aacb195d6ed
#
_entry.id   35c77c4a48fa9067febe5aacb195d6ed
#
_cell.length_a   1.000
_cell.length_b   1.000
_cell.length_c   1.000
_cell.angle_alpha   90.00
_cell.angle_beta   90.00
_cell.angle_gamma   90.00
#
_symmetry.space_group_name_H-M   'P 1'
#
loop_
_entity.id
_entity.type
_entity.pdbx_description
1 polymer ?
#
loop_
_entity_poly.entity_id
_entity_poly.type
_entity_poly.pdbx_seq_one_letter_code
_entity_poly.pdbx_strand_id
1 'polypeptide(L)'
;MKKVVAAAKTIDDAVRKALEELGVTRDKVSVRVLEEPSRGLFGLIGSRDAKVEVEVNVDPVDQGLAFLQDVLANMNVDARVETRPVEDGILFDIQGTNLGIIIGRRGQTLDSLQYLVNVVANRHADKHVRIILDAENYRTRRKETLEQLAERVAKKAVATRRSVRLEPMSAAERKVIHSFLQNRADVVTYSEGDEPNRCIVIAPKEASR
;
A
#
# COMPACT_ATOMS: atom_id res chain seq x y z
N MET A 1 -4.16 -0.61 -19.56
CA MET A 1 -2.81 -0.82 -20.10
C MET A 1 -2.81 -0.49 -21.56
N LYS A 2 -1.82 0.28 -22.04
CA LYS A 2 -1.70 0.53 -23.48
C LYS A 2 -1.00 -0.69 -24.10
N LYS A 3 -1.66 -1.28 -25.09
CA LYS A 3 -1.24 -2.49 -25.77
C LYS A 3 -1.43 -2.27 -27.27
N VAL A 4 -0.42 -2.59 -28.06
CA VAL A 4 -0.42 -2.47 -29.51
C VAL A 4 0.01 -3.78 -30.14
N VAL A 5 -0.63 -4.15 -31.22
CA VAL A 5 -0.23 -5.28 -32.05
C VAL A 5 0.29 -4.72 -33.37
N ALA A 6 1.56 -4.95 -33.65
CA ALA A 6 2.21 -4.51 -34.88
C ALA A 6 2.70 -5.69 -35.71
N ALA A 7 2.73 -5.50 -37.03
CA ALA A 7 3.25 -6.47 -37.95
C ALA A 7 4.30 -5.82 -38.89
N ALA A 8 5.39 -6.58 -39.16
CA ALA A 8 6.44 -6.19 -40.08
C ALA A 8 7.21 -7.42 -40.59
N LYS A 9 8.12 -7.24 -41.55
CA LYS A 9 8.91 -8.30 -42.13
C LYS A 9 9.82 -9.04 -41.15
N THR A 10 10.24 -8.34 -40.08
CA THR A 10 11.05 -8.90 -38.98
C THR A 10 10.39 -8.61 -37.63
N ILE A 11 10.73 -9.40 -36.61
CA ILE A 11 10.27 -9.18 -35.23
C ILE A 11 10.75 -7.80 -34.73
N ASP A 12 12.01 -7.45 -35.00
CA ASP A 12 12.58 -6.17 -34.54
C ASP A 12 11.90 -4.95 -35.18
N ASP A 13 11.56 -5.03 -36.49
CA ASP A 13 10.83 -3.97 -37.15
C ASP A 13 9.39 -3.85 -36.63
N ALA A 14 8.73 -4.96 -36.31
CA ALA A 14 7.40 -4.96 -35.71
C ALA A 14 7.43 -4.34 -34.30
N VAL A 15 8.43 -4.68 -33.48
CA VAL A 15 8.65 -4.10 -32.16
C VAL A 15 8.92 -2.60 -32.26
N ARG A 16 9.82 -2.16 -33.16
CA ARG A 16 10.12 -0.73 -33.37
C ARG A 16 8.87 0.05 -33.72
N LYS A 17 8.07 -0.45 -34.66
CA LYS A 17 6.80 0.17 -35.06
C LYS A 17 5.83 0.32 -33.90
N ALA A 18 5.71 -0.73 -33.07
CA ALA A 18 4.85 -0.68 -31.88
C ALA A 18 5.36 0.32 -30.83
N LEU A 19 6.70 0.42 -30.62
CA LEU A 19 7.29 1.39 -29.70
C LEU A 19 7.09 2.84 -30.15
N GLU A 20 7.19 3.10 -31.46
CA GLU A 20 6.91 4.43 -32.05
C GLU A 20 5.43 4.82 -31.84
N GLU A 21 4.50 3.88 -32.04
CA GLU A 21 3.05 4.11 -31.82
C GLU A 21 2.72 4.33 -30.35
N LEU A 22 3.39 3.60 -29.44
CA LEU A 22 3.19 3.75 -27.98
C LEU A 22 3.91 4.97 -27.39
N GLY A 23 4.93 5.52 -28.09
CA GLY A 23 5.74 6.62 -27.59
C GLY A 23 6.63 6.26 -26.39
N VAL A 24 7.09 5.01 -26.30
CA VAL A 24 7.86 4.50 -25.15
C VAL A 24 9.12 3.76 -25.62
N THR A 25 10.08 3.60 -24.71
CA THR A 25 11.34 2.87 -24.93
C THR A 25 11.17 1.37 -24.63
N ARG A 26 12.08 0.55 -25.19
CA ARG A 26 11.98 -0.92 -25.11
C ARG A 26 12.07 -1.47 -23.69
N ASP A 27 12.76 -0.78 -22.79
CA ASP A 27 12.90 -1.14 -21.37
C ASP A 27 11.56 -1.03 -20.59
N LYS A 28 10.60 -0.26 -21.13
CA LYS A 28 9.29 -0.03 -20.53
C LYS A 28 8.16 -0.90 -21.10
N VAL A 29 8.51 -1.93 -21.85
CA VAL A 29 7.51 -2.79 -22.49
C VAL A 29 7.86 -4.28 -22.36
N SER A 30 6.83 -5.10 -22.30
CA SER A 30 6.93 -6.54 -22.59
C SER A 30 6.50 -6.80 -24.02
N VAL A 31 7.23 -7.70 -24.69
CA VAL A 31 7.00 -8.09 -26.09
C VAL A 31 6.62 -9.55 -26.15
N ARG A 32 5.49 -9.84 -26.76
CA ARG A 32 5.04 -11.19 -27.04
C ARG A 32 4.96 -11.40 -28.53
N VAL A 33 5.70 -12.38 -29.07
CA VAL A 33 5.61 -12.78 -30.48
C VAL A 33 4.33 -13.60 -30.65
N LEU A 34 3.43 -13.14 -31.50
CA LEU A 34 2.19 -13.81 -31.85
C LEU A 34 2.37 -14.71 -33.07
N GLU A 35 3.12 -14.23 -34.09
CA GLU A 35 3.41 -14.95 -35.32
C GLU A 35 4.88 -14.70 -35.70
N GLU A 36 5.60 -15.79 -35.99
CA GLU A 36 6.99 -15.69 -36.48
C GLU A 36 7.00 -15.40 -37.99
N PRO A 37 8.00 -14.60 -38.46
CA PRO A 37 8.11 -14.31 -39.87
C PRO A 37 8.51 -15.57 -40.65
N SER A 38 7.85 -15.85 -41.75
CA SER A 38 8.20 -16.95 -42.60
C SER A 38 8.58 -16.48 -44.00
N ARG A 39 9.77 -16.86 -44.46
CA ARG A 39 10.17 -16.70 -45.85
C ARG A 39 9.52 -17.81 -46.66
N GLY A 40 8.50 -17.49 -47.47
CA GLY A 40 7.89 -18.49 -48.36
C GLY A 40 8.88 -19.15 -49.31
N LEU A 41 8.48 -20.22 -49.93
CA LEU A 41 9.28 -20.96 -50.92
C LEU A 41 9.69 -20.02 -52.06
N PHE A 42 11.02 -19.84 -52.30
CA PHE A 42 11.62 -18.92 -53.28
C PHE A 42 11.34 -17.41 -53.02
N GLY A 43 10.90 -16.99 -51.82
CA GLY A 43 10.76 -15.58 -51.48
C GLY A 43 9.56 -14.82 -52.11
N LEU A 44 8.69 -15.51 -52.86
CA LEU A 44 7.59 -14.89 -53.63
C LEU A 44 6.20 -15.42 -53.27
N ILE A 45 6.05 -16.63 -52.75
CA ILE A 45 4.75 -17.22 -52.43
C ILE A 45 4.73 -17.70 -50.98
N GLY A 46 3.82 -17.10 -50.15
CA GLY A 46 3.60 -17.54 -48.77
C GLY A 46 4.48 -16.91 -47.69
N SER A 47 5.08 -15.72 -47.98
CA SER A 47 5.75 -14.94 -46.92
C SER A 47 4.73 -14.45 -45.90
N ARG A 48 5.01 -14.63 -44.61
CA ARG A 48 4.21 -14.08 -43.52
C ARG A 48 5.04 -13.09 -42.75
N ASP A 49 4.46 -11.95 -42.43
CA ASP A 49 5.06 -10.95 -41.59
C ASP A 49 5.11 -11.42 -40.13
N ALA A 50 6.11 -11.00 -39.41
CA ALA A 50 6.15 -11.14 -37.96
C ALA A 50 5.02 -10.30 -37.34
N LYS A 51 4.33 -10.86 -36.34
CA LYS A 51 3.31 -10.14 -35.59
C LYS A 51 3.65 -10.19 -34.11
N VAL A 52 3.77 -9.02 -33.50
CA VAL A 52 4.12 -8.87 -32.10
C VAL A 52 3.05 -8.10 -31.35
N GLU A 53 2.81 -8.49 -30.12
CA GLU A 53 2.04 -7.74 -29.14
C GLU A 53 3.02 -7.06 -28.19
N VAL A 54 2.93 -5.75 -28.10
CA VAL A 54 3.76 -4.94 -27.22
C VAL A 54 2.87 -4.28 -26.18
N GLU A 55 3.18 -4.54 -24.92
CA GLU A 55 2.43 -4.05 -23.77
C GLU A 55 3.33 -3.18 -22.90
N VAL A 56 2.83 -2.00 -22.50
CA VAL A 56 3.59 -1.07 -21.67
C VAL A 56 3.62 -1.61 -20.23
N ASN A 57 4.83 -1.86 -19.73
CA ASN A 57 5.05 -2.18 -18.31
C ASN A 57 4.92 -0.88 -17.51
N VAL A 58 3.93 -0.82 -16.66
CA VAL A 58 3.77 0.31 -15.75
C VAL A 58 4.35 -0.08 -14.40
N ASP A 59 5.29 0.72 -13.89
CA ASP A 59 5.85 0.51 -12.56
C ASP A 59 4.72 0.57 -11.51
N PRO A 60 4.56 -0.45 -10.67
CA PRO A 60 3.57 -0.45 -9.60
C PRO A 60 3.68 0.75 -8.67
N VAL A 61 4.90 1.22 -8.41
CA VAL A 61 5.16 2.40 -7.55
C VAL A 61 4.62 3.65 -8.20
N ASP A 62 4.88 3.85 -9.50
CA ASP A 62 4.39 5.00 -10.26
C ASP A 62 2.84 4.98 -10.35
N GLN A 63 2.23 3.81 -10.52
CA GLN A 63 0.76 3.68 -10.51
C GLN A 63 0.16 4.05 -9.16
N GLY A 64 0.75 3.54 -8.07
CA GLY A 64 0.31 3.86 -6.73
C GLY A 64 0.47 5.33 -6.40
N LEU A 65 1.58 5.94 -6.83
CA LEU A 65 1.88 7.36 -6.63
C LEU A 65 0.90 8.26 -7.40
N ALA A 66 0.69 7.98 -8.68
CA ALA A 66 -0.27 8.74 -9.49
C ALA A 66 -1.68 8.67 -8.92
N PHE A 67 -2.14 7.47 -8.54
CA PHE A 67 -3.44 7.29 -7.90
C PHE A 67 -3.54 8.11 -6.59
N LEU A 68 -2.52 8.07 -5.73
CA LEU A 68 -2.54 8.83 -4.48
C LEU A 68 -2.59 10.34 -4.74
N GLN A 69 -1.79 10.84 -5.70
CA GLN A 69 -1.78 12.25 -6.07
C GLN A 69 -3.16 12.70 -6.60
N ASP A 70 -3.81 11.90 -7.43
CA ASP A 70 -5.17 12.17 -7.93
C ASP A 70 -6.18 12.24 -6.77
N VAL A 71 -6.09 11.33 -5.80
CA VAL A 71 -6.96 11.35 -4.62
C VAL A 71 -6.73 12.60 -3.79
N LEU A 72 -5.47 12.96 -3.49
CA LEU A 72 -5.13 14.16 -2.73
C LEU A 72 -5.65 15.42 -3.41
N ALA A 73 -5.47 15.55 -4.74
CA ALA A 73 -5.98 16.67 -5.53
C ALA A 73 -7.51 16.77 -5.46
N ASN A 74 -8.23 15.64 -5.64
CA ASN A 74 -9.69 15.61 -5.57
C ASN A 74 -10.25 15.84 -4.16
N MET A 75 -9.46 15.59 -3.13
CA MET A 75 -9.80 15.94 -1.74
C MET A 75 -9.45 17.38 -1.39
N ASN A 76 -8.91 18.16 -2.34
CA ASN A 76 -8.41 19.53 -2.14
C ASN A 76 -7.36 19.63 -1.00
N VAL A 77 -6.47 18.65 -0.91
CA VAL A 77 -5.37 18.62 0.05
C VAL A 77 -4.10 19.06 -0.65
N ASP A 78 -3.53 20.18 -0.21
CA ASP A 78 -2.24 20.64 -0.69
C ASP A 78 -1.13 19.86 0.00
N ALA A 79 -0.69 18.80 -0.64
CA ALA A 79 0.33 17.90 -0.13
C ALA A 79 1.23 17.37 -1.26
N ARG A 80 2.48 17.13 -0.93
CA ARG A 80 3.44 16.39 -1.76
C ARG A 80 3.65 14.99 -1.19
N VAL A 81 4.01 14.05 -2.06
CA VAL A 81 4.32 12.68 -1.67
C VAL A 81 5.78 12.41 -2.00
N GLU A 82 6.56 12.09 -0.98
CA GLU A 82 7.94 11.64 -1.14
C GLU A 82 7.99 10.11 -1.03
N THR A 83 8.66 9.47 -1.98
CA THR A 83 8.79 8.01 -1.99
C THR A 83 10.21 7.60 -1.62
N ARG A 84 10.34 6.61 -0.74
CA ARG A 84 11.65 6.04 -0.38
C ARG A 84 11.55 4.56 -0.05
N PRO A 85 12.59 3.76 -0.40
CA PRO A 85 12.65 2.36 0.00
C PRO A 85 12.81 2.25 1.52
N VAL A 86 12.16 1.24 2.10
CA VAL A 86 12.29 0.84 3.51
C VAL A 86 12.42 -0.67 3.58
N GLU A 87 12.77 -1.22 4.75
CA GLU A 87 13.01 -2.66 4.94
C GLU A 87 11.85 -3.53 4.43
N ASP A 88 10.62 -3.10 4.68
CA ASP A 88 9.40 -3.86 4.36
C ASP A 88 8.67 -3.38 3.10
N GLY A 89 9.28 -2.57 2.23
CA GLY A 89 8.62 -2.07 1.01
C GLY A 89 9.00 -0.66 0.61
N ILE A 90 8.04 0.10 0.09
CA ILE A 90 8.22 1.50 -0.32
C ILE A 90 7.36 2.38 0.57
N LEU A 91 7.96 3.32 1.27
CA LEU A 91 7.24 4.35 2.02
C LEU A 91 6.84 5.49 1.09
N PHE A 92 5.57 5.86 1.13
CA PHE A 92 5.00 7.08 0.58
C PHE A 92 4.72 8.01 1.76
N ASP A 93 5.56 9.03 1.94
CA ASP A 93 5.43 10.02 3.01
C ASP A 93 4.69 11.24 2.48
N ILE A 94 3.50 11.48 3.03
CA ILE A 94 2.64 12.61 2.65
C ILE A 94 3.01 13.79 3.52
N GLN A 95 3.45 14.88 2.88
CA GLN A 95 3.87 16.13 3.53
C GLN A 95 3.03 17.28 3.03
N GLY A 96 2.52 18.12 3.93
CA GLY A 96 1.69 19.26 3.53
C GLY A 96 0.93 19.88 4.68
N THR A 97 -0.08 20.68 4.33
CA THR A 97 -0.94 21.36 5.30
C THR A 97 -2.28 20.63 5.46
N ASN A 98 -2.87 20.72 6.66
CA ASN A 98 -4.19 20.14 6.94
C ASN A 98 -4.31 18.64 6.69
N LEU A 99 -3.25 17.88 6.92
CA LEU A 99 -3.23 16.42 6.72
C LEU A 99 -4.21 15.65 7.61
N GLY A 100 -4.86 16.30 8.58
CA GLY A 100 -5.88 15.67 9.43
C GLY A 100 -6.99 14.98 8.65
N ILE A 101 -7.37 15.51 7.48
CA ILE A 101 -8.41 14.92 6.61
C ILE A 101 -7.96 13.59 6.00
N ILE A 102 -6.66 13.49 5.64
CA ILE A 102 -6.04 12.29 5.07
C ILE A 102 -5.74 11.25 6.16
N ILE A 103 -5.38 11.70 7.34
CA ILE A 103 -5.19 10.82 8.49
C ILE A 103 -6.53 10.28 8.95
N GLY A 104 -7.53 11.16 9.07
CA GLY A 104 -8.84 10.81 9.55
C GLY A 104 -8.87 10.47 11.05
N ARG A 105 -10.02 10.02 11.52
CA ARG A 105 -10.17 9.65 12.92
C ARG A 105 -9.29 8.44 13.25
N ARG A 106 -8.29 8.64 14.10
CA ARG A 106 -7.35 7.58 14.55
C ARG A 106 -6.59 6.88 13.41
N GLY A 107 -6.34 7.58 12.31
CA GLY A 107 -5.61 7.00 11.18
C GLY A 107 -6.45 6.13 10.23
N GLN A 108 -7.77 6.05 10.41
CA GLN A 108 -8.63 5.17 9.59
C GLN A 108 -8.62 5.55 8.12
N THR A 109 -8.62 6.85 7.78
CA THR A 109 -8.55 7.29 6.39
C THR A 109 -7.19 6.93 5.78
N LEU A 110 -6.10 7.14 6.51
CA LEU A 110 -4.75 6.80 6.08
C LEU A 110 -4.60 5.29 5.82
N ASP A 111 -5.17 4.45 6.68
CA ASP A 111 -5.16 2.99 6.50
C ASP A 111 -5.99 2.56 5.29
N SER A 112 -7.13 3.18 5.06
CA SER A 112 -7.99 2.92 3.89
C SER A 112 -7.30 3.34 2.59
N LEU A 113 -6.68 4.52 2.58
CA LEU A 113 -5.88 4.99 1.44
C LEU A 113 -4.69 4.07 1.16
N GLN A 114 -3.98 3.64 2.17
CA GLN A 114 -2.89 2.67 2.01
C GLN A 114 -3.37 1.38 1.35
N TYR A 115 -4.52 0.86 1.79
CA TYR A 115 -5.11 -0.32 1.17
C TYR A 115 -5.42 -0.08 -0.32
N LEU A 116 -6.08 1.01 -0.66
CA LEU A 116 -6.44 1.35 -2.04
C LEU A 116 -5.21 1.56 -2.93
N VAL A 117 -4.20 2.28 -2.44
CA VAL A 117 -2.92 2.47 -3.14
C VAL A 117 -2.26 1.11 -3.44
N ASN A 118 -2.21 0.19 -2.47
CA ASN A 118 -1.66 -1.14 -2.70
C ASN A 118 -2.48 -1.95 -3.72
N VAL A 119 -3.80 -1.87 -3.70
CA VAL A 119 -4.67 -2.54 -4.68
C VAL A 119 -4.42 -2.00 -6.09
N VAL A 120 -4.34 -0.67 -6.25
CA VAL A 120 -4.12 -0.04 -7.56
C VAL A 120 -2.72 -0.34 -8.07
N ALA A 121 -1.70 -0.17 -7.23
CA ALA A 121 -0.30 -0.42 -7.58
C ALA A 121 -0.08 -1.88 -8.07
N ASN A 122 -0.69 -2.83 -7.39
CA ASN A 122 -0.47 -4.25 -7.66
C ASN A 122 -1.46 -4.87 -8.65
N ARG A 123 -2.38 -4.09 -9.20
CA ARG A 123 -3.43 -4.60 -10.09
C ARG A 123 -2.87 -5.36 -11.30
N HIS A 124 -1.73 -4.91 -11.82
CA HIS A 124 -1.09 -5.45 -13.02
C HIS A 124 0.41 -5.74 -12.82
N ALA A 125 0.84 -5.85 -11.57
CA ALA A 125 2.23 -6.09 -11.25
C ALA A 125 2.57 -7.58 -11.33
N ASP A 126 3.67 -7.93 -12.00
CA ASP A 126 4.19 -9.30 -12.02
C ASP A 126 4.72 -9.73 -10.64
N LYS A 127 5.23 -8.76 -9.88
CA LYS A 127 5.70 -8.94 -8.51
C LYS A 127 4.99 -7.98 -7.58
N HIS A 128 4.48 -8.49 -6.47
CA HIS A 128 3.80 -7.69 -5.47
C HIS A 128 4.77 -6.70 -4.81
N VAL A 129 4.41 -5.42 -4.86
CA VAL A 129 5.12 -4.34 -4.18
C VAL A 129 4.29 -3.89 -2.98
N ARG A 130 4.91 -3.87 -1.80
CA ARG A 130 4.26 -3.35 -0.58
C ARG A 130 4.50 -1.85 -0.47
N ILE A 131 3.41 -1.07 -0.47
CA ILE A 131 3.44 0.37 -0.27
C ILE A 131 2.91 0.66 1.13
N ILE A 132 3.66 1.47 1.87
CA ILE A 132 3.32 1.94 3.21
C ILE A 132 3.04 3.44 3.10
N LEU A 133 1.89 3.89 3.58
CA LEU A 133 1.59 5.32 3.67
C LEU A 133 1.87 5.83 5.08
N ASP A 134 2.50 6.99 5.17
CA ASP A 134 2.55 7.79 6.40
C ASP A 134 2.30 9.26 6.09
N ALA A 135 1.95 10.03 7.09
CA ALA A 135 1.69 11.47 7.01
C ALA A 135 2.41 12.15 8.16
N GLU A 136 3.58 12.76 7.85
CA GLU A 136 4.41 13.48 8.84
C GLU A 136 4.66 12.70 10.14
N ASN A 137 5.07 11.43 10.01
CA ASN A 137 5.32 10.54 11.14
C ASN A 137 4.09 10.30 12.06
N TYR A 138 2.88 10.38 11.49
CA TYR A 138 1.64 10.14 12.25
C TYR A 138 1.65 8.80 12.97
N ARG A 139 2.08 7.72 12.29
CA ARG A 139 2.07 6.37 12.87
C ARG A 139 2.92 6.27 14.14
N THR A 140 4.10 6.88 14.14
CA THR A 140 4.99 6.94 15.31
C THR A 140 4.35 7.73 16.44
N ARG A 141 3.88 8.95 16.17
CA ARG A 141 3.20 9.79 17.18
C ARG A 141 1.94 9.13 17.75
N ARG A 142 1.19 8.41 16.89
CA ARG A 142 -0.01 7.69 17.32
C ARG A 142 0.35 6.54 18.25
N LYS A 143 1.39 5.77 17.93
CA LYS A 143 1.90 4.70 18.79
C LYS A 143 2.29 5.23 20.17
N GLU A 144 3.08 6.30 20.23
CA GLU A 144 3.48 6.95 21.49
C GLU A 144 2.27 7.39 22.33
N THR A 145 1.27 7.99 21.67
CA THR A 145 0.02 8.40 22.33
C THR A 145 -0.73 7.20 22.93
N LEU A 146 -0.76 6.07 22.23
CA LEU A 146 -1.40 4.84 22.71
C LEU A 146 -0.63 4.24 23.89
N GLU A 147 0.71 4.27 23.87
CA GLU A 147 1.57 3.79 24.95
C GLU A 147 1.40 4.65 26.22
N GLN A 148 1.35 5.98 26.06
CA GLN A 148 1.06 6.89 27.16
C GLN A 148 -0.35 6.70 27.74
N LEU A 149 -1.35 6.47 26.87
CA LEU A 149 -2.70 6.14 27.30
C LEU A 149 -2.73 4.83 28.10
N ALA A 150 -2.06 3.79 27.59
CA ALA A 150 -1.97 2.49 28.21
C ALA A 150 -1.36 2.58 29.61
N GLU A 151 -0.24 3.29 29.76
CA GLU A 151 0.43 3.51 31.04
C GLU A 151 -0.47 4.22 32.05
N ARG A 152 -1.13 5.31 31.63
CA ARG A 152 -2.05 6.06 32.50
C ARG A 152 -3.25 5.22 32.94
N VAL A 153 -3.81 4.44 32.02
CA VAL A 153 -4.97 3.58 32.34
C VAL A 153 -4.58 2.39 33.21
N ALA A 154 -3.41 1.79 32.98
CA ALA A 154 -2.87 0.73 33.83
C ALA A 154 -2.72 1.20 35.29
N LYS A 155 -2.10 2.38 35.50
CA LYS A 155 -2.01 2.97 36.84
C LYS A 155 -3.38 3.20 37.48
N LYS A 156 -4.36 3.67 36.70
CA LYS A 156 -5.74 3.86 37.19
C LYS A 156 -6.37 2.51 37.58
N ALA A 157 -6.26 1.49 36.73
CA ALA A 157 -6.85 0.18 37.00
C ALA A 157 -6.30 -0.45 38.29
N VAL A 158 -4.97 -0.37 38.52
CA VAL A 158 -4.32 -0.83 39.74
C VAL A 158 -4.80 -0.03 40.96
N ALA A 159 -4.77 1.30 40.90
CA ALA A 159 -5.18 2.17 42.00
C ALA A 159 -6.64 1.99 42.41
N THR A 160 -7.54 1.80 41.46
CA THR A 160 -8.96 1.64 41.70
C THR A 160 -9.38 0.19 41.94
N ARG A 161 -8.48 -0.77 41.69
CA ARG A 161 -8.77 -2.23 41.71
C ARG A 161 -9.95 -2.62 40.80
N ARG A 162 -10.12 -1.91 39.67
CA ARG A 162 -11.20 -2.15 38.71
C ARG A 162 -10.64 -2.21 37.29
N SER A 163 -11.22 -3.08 36.49
CA SER A 163 -10.94 -3.12 35.06
C SER A 163 -11.39 -1.83 34.39
N VAL A 164 -10.63 -1.37 33.41
CA VAL A 164 -10.93 -0.19 32.61
C VAL A 164 -11.02 -0.61 31.15
N ARG A 165 -12.19 -0.40 30.56
CA ARG A 165 -12.45 -0.61 29.14
C ARG A 165 -12.11 0.66 28.37
N LEU A 166 -11.30 0.53 27.31
CA LEU A 166 -11.02 1.63 26.39
C LEU A 166 -12.08 1.72 25.29
N GLU A 167 -12.05 2.81 24.57
CA GLU A 167 -12.91 2.97 23.39
C GLU A 167 -12.55 1.96 22.29
N PRO A 168 -13.50 1.58 21.42
CA PRO A 168 -13.22 0.74 20.25
C PRO A 168 -12.07 1.28 19.40
N MET A 169 -11.20 0.39 18.98
CA MET A 169 -10.02 0.72 18.17
C MET A 169 -9.61 -0.46 17.29
N SER A 170 -8.80 -0.19 16.28
CA SER A 170 -8.33 -1.20 15.32
C SER A 170 -7.52 -2.32 16.00
N ALA A 171 -7.45 -3.48 15.37
CA ALA A 171 -6.65 -4.60 15.86
C ALA A 171 -5.16 -4.23 16.03
N ALA A 172 -4.62 -3.38 15.13
CA ALA A 172 -3.26 -2.88 15.22
C ALA A 172 -3.05 -2.02 16.47
N GLU A 173 -3.98 -1.11 16.78
CA GLU A 173 -3.91 -0.27 17.97
C GLU A 173 -4.04 -1.08 19.27
N ARG A 174 -4.96 -2.06 19.28
CA ARG A 174 -5.09 -2.98 20.43
C ARG A 174 -3.80 -3.76 20.66
N LYS A 175 -3.13 -4.20 19.58
CA LYS A 175 -1.84 -4.88 19.66
C LYS A 175 -0.75 -3.98 20.27
N VAL A 176 -0.69 -2.70 19.90
CA VAL A 176 0.26 -1.74 20.49
C VAL A 176 0.09 -1.68 22.00
N ILE A 177 -1.11 -1.47 22.51
CA ILE A 177 -1.41 -1.38 23.94
C ILE A 177 -1.09 -2.71 24.64
N HIS A 178 -1.51 -3.83 24.06
CA HIS A 178 -1.24 -5.15 24.61
C HIS A 178 0.28 -5.42 24.73
N SER A 179 1.03 -5.18 23.65
CA SER A 179 2.48 -5.40 23.62
C SER A 179 3.22 -4.49 24.60
N PHE A 180 2.79 -3.22 24.72
CA PHE A 180 3.38 -2.27 25.66
C PHE A 180 3.20 -2.71 27.11
N LEU A 181 2.02 -3.24 27.46
CA LEU A 181 1.72 -3.68 28.83
C LEU A 181 2.07 -5.14 29.12
N GLN A 182 2.51 -5.90 28.13
CA GLN A 182 2.76 -7.34 28.25
C GLN A 182 3.71 -7.72 29.38
N ASN A 183 4.74 -6.91 29.62
CA ASN A 183 5.77 -7.16 30.62
C ASN A 183 5.44 -6.57 32.01
N ARG A 184 4.27 -5.95 32.16
CA ARG A 184 3.84 -5.45 33.48
C ARG A 184 3.25 -6.58 34.32
N ALA A 185 3.76 -6.69 35.56
CA ALA A 185 3.34 -7.76 36.47
C ALA A 185 2.00 -7.47 37.17
N ASP A 186 1.55 -6.20 37.19
CA ASP A 186 0.44 -5.68 37.97
C ASP A 186 -0.88 -5.57 37.18
N VAL A 187 -0.84 -5.77 35.85
CA VAL A 187 -2.03 -5.71 34.99
C VAL A 187 -2.08 -6.87 34.01
N VAL A 188 -3.27 -7.15 33.50
CA VAL A 188 -3.54 -8.02 32.36
C VAL A 188 -4.36 -7.27 31.34
N THR A 189 -4.19 -7.61 30.06
CA THR A 189 -4.94 -7.00 28.95
C THR A 189 -5.58 -8.06 28.09
N TYR A 190 -6.80 -7.81 27.67
CA TYR A 190 -7.55 -8.66 26.74
C TYR A 190 -8.48 -7.84 25.85
N SER A 191 -8.78 -8.35 24.66
CA SER A 191 -9.74 -7.71 23.74
C SER A 191 -11.14 -8.26 23.98
N GLU A 192 -12.16 -7.36 23.97
CA GLU A 192 -13.55 -7.68 24.22
C GLU A 192 -14.45 -7.08 23.14
N GLY A 193 -15.55 -7.77 22.78
CA GLY A 193 -16.51 -7.38 21.77
C GLY A 193 -16.13 -7.79 20.36
N ASP A 194 -16.98 -7.43 19.39
CA ASP A 194 -16.86 -7.74 17.98
C ASP A 194 -16.56 -6.49 17.15
N GLU A 195 -15.87 -6.66 16.03
CA GLU A 195 -15.63 -5.54 15.10
C GLU A 195 -16.96 -4.99 14.55
N PRO A 196 -17.12 -3.70 14.38
CA PRO A 196 -16.13 -2.62 14.53
C PRO A 196 -16.03 -2.05 15.96
N ASN A 197 -16.77 -2.61 16.94
CA ASN A 197 -16.86 -2.08 18.32
C ASN A 197 -15.90 -2.77 19.30
N ARG A 198 -14.97 -3.58 18.78
CA ARG A 198 -14.01 -4.31 19.61
C ARG A 198 -13.01 -3.36 20.28
N CYS A 199 -12.81 -3.56 21.57
CA CYS A 199 -11.97 -2.72 22.41
C CYS A 199 -10.94 -3.54 23.19
N ILE A 200 -10.01 -2.87 23.86
CA ILE A 200 -9.09 -3.48 24.81
C ILE A 200 -9.51 -3.12 26.23
N VAL A 201 -9.43 -4.10 27.10
CA VAL A 201 -9.66 -3.97 28.55
C VAL A 201 -8.33 -4.15 29.27
N ILE A 202 -8.06 -3.24 30.21
CA ILE A 202 -6.91 -3.30 31.10
C ILE A 202 -7.44 -3.59 32.51
N ALA A 203 -7.08 -4.74 33.05
CA ALA A 203 -7.53 -5.19 34.38
C ALA A 203 -6.34 -5.33 35.35
N PRO A 204 -6.52 -5.00 36.63
CA PRO A 204 -5.50 -5.31 37.63
C PRO A 204 -5.32 -6.82 37.71
N LYS A 205 -4.09 -7.29 37.81
CA LYS A 205 -3.80 -8.70 38.08
C LYS A 205 -4.04 -8.94 39.56
N GLU A 206 -4.95 -9.85 39.88
CA GLU A 206 -5.15 -10.25 41.26
C GLU A 206 -3.83 -10.87 41.79
N ALA A 207 -3.38 -10.39 42.94
CA ALA A 207 -2.25 -11.02 43.60
C ALA A 207 -2.61 -12.50 43.88
N SER A 208 -1.91 -13.43 43.23
CA SER A 208 -2.02 -14.84 43.60
C SER A 208 -1.76 -14.97 45.10
N ARG A 209 -2.82 -15.33 45.82
CA ARG A 209 -2.70 -15.69 47.26
C ARG A 209 -1.92 -16.96 47.40
#